data_7fd2feaf929574654d76830887a8cdab
#
_entry.id   7fd2feaf929574654d76830887a8cdab
#
_cell.length_a   1.000
_cell.length_b   1.000
_cell.length_c   1.000
_cell.angle_alpha   90.00
_cell.angle_beta   90.00
_cell.angle_gamma   90.00
#
_symmetry.space_group_name_H-M   'P 1'
#
loop_
_entity.id
_entity.type
_entity.pdbx_description
1 polymer ?
#
loop_
_entity_poly.entity_id
_entity_poly.type
_entity_poly.pdbx_seq_one_letter_code
_entity_poly.pdbx_strand_id
1 'polypeptide(L)'
;MINFVVCEGNKIILQRNIDIINRVMFKNNINYRVYSFSNYCDDLKKLIKSDIGKKIYILDIELEDVSGIDIAINIREKDLNSFIIISTSYIDYLPYTLKSKLMLFDFVSKFDDYEKNLTSVLNRALNSYNGDINIDDTEKEGVM
;
A
#
# COMPACT_ATOMS: atom_id res chain seq x y z
N MET A 1 3.77 14.40 1.82
CA MET A 1 3.60 13.65 0.56
C MET A 1 3.44 12.17 0.82
N ILE A 2 2.51 11.53 0.15
CA ILE A 2 2.29 10.08 0.26
C ILE A 2 2.98 9.38 -0.91
N ASN A 3 3.68 8.30 -0.61
CA ASN A 3 4.35 7.49 -1.61
C ASN A 3 3.63 6.15 -1.75
N PHE A 4 2.96 5.94 -2.87
CA PHE A 4 2.35 4.66 -3.19
C PHE A 4 3.38 3.77 -3.87
N VAL A 5 3.49 2.54 -3.40
CA VAL A 5 4.43 1.56 -3.95
C VAL A 5 3.62 0.34 -4.38
N VAL A 6 3.56 0.10 -5.67
CA VAL A 6 2.76 -0.98 -6.25
C VAL A 6 3.69 -2.03 -6.83
N CYS A 7 3.52 -3.29 -6.41
CA CYS A 7 4.23 -4.41 -6.99
C CYS A 7 3.22 -5.44 -7.49
N GLU A 8 3.11 -5.58 -8.80
CA GLU A 8 2.11 -6.39 -9.47
C GLU A 8 2.68 -6.95 -10.77
N GLY A 9 2.65 -8.29 -10.91
CA GLY A 9 3.22 -8.95 -12.07
C GLY A 9 2.39 -8.84 -13.35
N ASN A 10 1.08 -8.66 -13.24
CA ASN A 10 0.20 -8.49 -14.40
C ASN A 10 0.12 -7.02 -14.79
N LYS A 11 0.54 -6.72 -16.02
CA LYS A 11 0.62 -5.32 -16.48
C LYS A 11 -0.74 -4.61 -16.51
N ILE A 12 -1.80 -5.33 -16.84
CA ILE A 12 -3.15 -4.77 -16.89
C ILE A 12 -3.62 -4.41 -15.47
N ILE A 13 -3.40 -5.29 -14.53
CA ILE A 13 -3.76 -5.05 -13.12
C ILE A 13 -2.88 -3.94 -12.52
N LEU A 14 -1.59 -3.94 -12.86
CA LEU A 14 -0.69 -2.88 -12.42
C LEU A 14 -1.18 -1.51 -12.87
N GLN A 15 -1.55 -1.37 -14.14
CA GLN A 15 -2.08 -0.11 -14.66
C GLN A 15 -3.41 0.24 -14.00
N ARG A 16 -4.26 -0.75 -13.76
CA ARG A 16 -5.53 -0.54 -13.05
C ARG A 16 -5.29 0.00 -11.64
N ASN A 17 -4.31 -0.54 -10.94
CA ASN A 17 -3.94 -0.04 -9.60
C ASN A 17 -3.52 1.43 -9.65
N ILE A 18 -2.70 1.79 -10.63
CA ILE A 18 -2.24 3.16 -10.82
C ILE A 18 -3.43 4.08 -11.10
N ASP A 19 -4.33 3.66 -11.98
CA ASP A 19 -5.52 4.45 -12.34
C ASP A 19 -6.44 4.65 -11.11
N ILE A 20 -6.61 3.63 -10.30
CA ILE A 20 -7.42 3.71 -9.07
C ILE A 20 -6.78 4.69 -8.09
N ILE A 21 -5.47 4.59 -7.89
CA ILE A 21 -4.73 5.52 -7.02
C ILE A 21 -4.92 6.96 -7.51
N ASN A 22 -4.71 7.20 -8.79
CA ASN A 22 -4.85 8.54 -9.35
C ASN A 22 -6.26 9.08 -9.19
N ARG A 23 -7.28 8.24 -9.37
CA ARG A 23 -8.67 8.64 -9.19
C ARG A 23 -8.99 8.99 -7.75
N VAL A 24 -8.52 8.19 -6.81
CA VAL A 24 -8.70 8.45 -5.38
C VAL A 24 -8.00 9.75 -5.00
N MET A 25 -6.76 9.92 -5.43
CA MET A 25 -5.96 11.09 -5.05
C MET A 25 -6.42 12.38 -5.74
N PHE A 26 -7.08 12.28 -6.89
CA PHE A 26 -7.67 13.45 -7.55
C PHE A 26 -8.67 14.18 -6.65
N LYS A 27 -9.35 13.46 -5.77
CA LYS A 27 -10.33 14.02 -4.84
C LYS A 27 -9.71 14.55 -3.54
N ASN A 28 -8.41 14.40 -3.39
CA ASN A 28 -7.70 14.78 -2.17
C ASN A 28 -6.59 15.79 -2.51
N ASN A 29 -6.43 16.82 -1.70
CA ASN A 29 -5.42 17.85 -1.90
C ASN A 29 -4.10 17.47 -1.19
N ILE A 30 -3.62 16.27 -1.45
CA ILE A 30 -2.38 15.77 -0.85
C ILE A 30 -1.42 15.42 -1.99
N ASN A 31 -0.20 15.91 -1.90
CA ASN A 31 0.84 15.54 -2.85
C ASN A 31 1.17 14.07 -2.71
N TYR A 32 1.35 13.40 -3.84
CA TYR A 32 1.65 11.98 -3.85
C TYR A 32 2.54 11.60 -5.02
N ARG A 33 3.18 10.45 -4.90
CA ARG A 33 3.91 9.80 -5.99
C ARG A 33 3.49 8.34 -6.06
N VAL A 34 3.59 7.76 -7.26
CA VAL A 34 3.33 6.34 -7.48
C VAL A 34 4.59 5.70 -8.04
N TYR A 35 5.10 4.72 -7.34
CA TYR A 35 6.22 3.88 -7.78
C TYR A 35 5.65 2.51 -8.14
N SER A 36 5.92 2.04 -9.36
CA SER A 36 5.35 0.78 -9.83
C SER A 36 6.44 -0.19 -10.23
N PHE A 37 6.25 -1.46 -9.85
CA PHE A 37 7.19 -2.54 -10.12
C PHE A 37 6.43 -3.79 -10.53
N SER A 38 6.98 -4.54 -11.48
CA SER A 38 6.39 -5.80 -11.92
C SER A 38 6.97 -7.02 -11.21
N ASN A 39 8.06 -6.84 -10.45
CA ASN A 39 8.71 -7.90 -9.70
C ASN A 39 9.49 -7.31 -8.52
N TYR A 40 10.06 -8.19 -7.69
CA TYR A 40 10.86 -7.81 -6.53
C TYR A 40 12.30 -7.50 -6.95
N CYS A 41 12.47 -6.38 -7.64
CA CYS A 41 13.76 -5.96 -8.19
C CYS A 41 14.59 -5.16 -7.19
N ASP A 42 15.84 -4.88 -7.56
CA ASP A 42 16.75 -4.12 -6.70
C ASP A 42 16.27 -2.71 -6.42
N ASP A 43 15.61 -2.07 -7.38
CA ASP A 43 15.06 -0.73 -7.19
C ASP A 43 13.95 -0.72 -6.14
N LEU A 44 13.09 -1.74 -6.13
CA LEU A 44 12.07 -1.89 -5.09
C LEU A 44 12.72 -2.12 -3.72
N LYS A 45 13.74 -2.97 -3.66
CA LYS A 45 14.47 -3.23 -2.42
C LYS A 45 15.10 -1.95 -1.86
N LYS A 46 15.67 -1.12 -2.72
CA LYS A 46 16.22 0.18 -2.34
C LYS A 46 15.14 1.14 -1.84
N LEU A 47 14.00 1.16 -2.51
CA LEU A 47 12.89 2.01 -2.13
C LEU A 47 12.34 1.64 -0.74
N ILE A 48 12.25 0.35 -0.44
CA ILE A 48 11.82 -0.13 0.88
C ILE A 48 12.73 0.41 1.99
N LYS A 49 14.04 0.45 1.73
CA LYS A 49 15.03 0.95 2.70
C LYS A 49 15.09 2.47 2.79
N SER A 50 14.50 3.17 1.82
CA SER A 50 14.61 4.63 1.75
C SER A 50 13.70 5.31 2.76
N ASP A 51 14.16 6.45 3.26
CA ASP A 51 13.39 7.28 4.20
C ASP A 51 12.77 8.46 3.43
N ILE A 52 11.80 8.15 2.59
CA ILE A 52 11.11 9.16 1.76
C ILE A 52 9.79 9.63 2.34
N GLY A 53 9.46 9.21 3.57
CA GLY A 53 8.21 9.56 4.24
C GLY A 53 7.19 8.42 4.22
N LYS A 54 5.92 8.75 4.36
CA LYS A 54 4.84 7.75 4.42
C LYS A 54 4.74 6.95 3.14
N LYS A 55 4.64 5.64 3.29
CA LYS A 55 4.47 4.71 2.17
C LYS A 55 3.20 3.90 2.35
N ILE A 56 2.47 3.72 1.25
CA ILE A 56 1.34 2.80 1.16
C ILE A 56 1.69 1.79 0.09
N TYR A 57 1.83 0.53 0.49
CA TYR A 57 2.17 -0.57 -0.41
C TYR A 57 0.92 -1.29 -0.87
N ILE A 58 0.87 -1.60 -2.17
CA ILE A 58 -0.11 -2.53 -2.73
C ILE A 58 0.70 -3.66 -3.37
N LEU A 59 0.65 -4.83 -2.76
CA LEU A 59 1.49 -5.98 -3.12
C LEU A 59 0.64 -7.13 -3.62
N ASP A 60 1.00 -7.64 -4.80
CA ASP A 60 0.47 -8.89 -5.34
C ASP A 60 1.15 -10.07 -4.63
N ILE A 61 0.38 -11.06 -4.21
CA ILE A 61 0.96 -12.29 -3.65
C ILE A 61 1.56 -13.17 -4.74
N GLU A 62 0.91 -13.24 -5.90
CA GLU A 62 1.29 -14.15 -6.97
C GLU A 62 2.35 -13.53 -7.89
N LEU A 63 3.55 -13.31 -7.38
CA LEU A 63 4.71 -12.90 -8.18
C LEU A 63 5.52 -14.11 -8.62
N GLU A 64 6.27 -13.98 -9.71
CA GLU A 64 7.01 -15.13 -10.28
C GLU A 64 8.10 -15.65 -9.34
N ASP A 65 8.89 -14.75 -8.77
CA ASP A 65 10.10 -15.11 -8.02
C ASP A 65 9.87 -15.23 -6.53
N VAL A 66 9.01 -14.39 -5.97
CA VAL A 66 8.75 -14.35 -4.53
C VAL A 66 7.27 -14.05 -4.29
N SER A 67 6.79 -14.41 -3.13
CA SER A 67 5.44 -14.04 -2.69
C SER A 67 5.41 -12.60 -2.20
N GLY A 68 4.28 -11.91 -2.43
CA GLY A 68 4.05 -10.60 -1.82
C GLY A 68 4.13 -10.63 -0.29
N ILE A 69 3.89 -11.79 0.32
CA ILE A 69 4.06 -11.98 1.77
C ILE A 69 5.53 -11.86 2.16
N ASP A 70 6.45 -12.43 1.37
CA ASP A 70 7.89 -12.32 1.63
C ASP A 70 8.34 -10.85 1.55
N ILE A 71 7.77 -10.10 0.59
CA ILE A 71 8.05 -8.66 0.48
C ILE A 71 7.54 -7.93 1.72
N ALA A 72 6.33 -8.25 2.17
CA ALA A 72 5.74 -7.65 3.37
C ALA A 72 6.59 -7.93 4.62
N ILE A 73 7.11 -9.14 4.75
CA ILE A 73 8.04 -9.49 5.85
C ILE A 73 9.26 -8.58 5.80
N ASN A 74 9.86 -8.42 4.61
CA ASN A 74 11.03 -7.56 4.45
C ASN A 74 10.70 -6.09 4.77
N ILE A 75 9.54 -5.61 4.36
CA ILE A 75 9.10 -4.25 4.72
C ILE A 75 9.03 -4.09 6.24
N ARG A 76 8.42 -5.05 6.94
CA ARG A 76 8.23 -4.95 8.39
C ARG A 76 9.53 -5.05 9.19
N GLU A 77 10.56 -5.63 8.63
CA GLU A 77 11.89 -5.63 9.25
C GLU A 77 12.48 -4.21 9.31
N LYS A 78 12.04 -3.32 8.44
CA LYS A 78 12.63 -2.00 8.27
C LYS A 78 11.66 -0.84 8.58
N ASP A 79 10.36 -1.08 8.45
CA ASP A 79 9.34 -0.04 8.55
C ASP A 79 8.07 -0.59 9.19
N LEU A 80 7.77 -0.14 10.39
CA LEU A 80 6.57 -0.54 11.13
C LEU A 80 5.39 0.39 10.88
N ASN A 81 5.60 1.51 10.20
CA ASN A 81 4.60 2.58 10.09
C ASN A 81 3.89 2.65 8.74
N SER A 82 4.45 2.02 7.70
CA SER A 82 3.82 2.00 6.39
C SER A 82 2.55 1.13 6.39
N PHE A 83 1.62 1.46 5.51
CA PHE A 83 0.44 0.65 5.29
C PHE A 83 0.73 -0.37 4.20
N ILE A 84 0.36 -1.63 4.44
CA ILE A 84 0.54 -2.71 3.46
C ILE A 84 -0.83 -3.28 3.12
N ILE A 85 -1.18 -3.20 1.84
CA ILE A 85 -2.40 -3.76 1.27
C ILE A 85 -1.97 -4.94 0.38
N ILE A 86 -2.56 -6.10 0.62
CA ILE A 86 -2.28 -7.29 -0.18
C ILE A 86 -3.40 -7.48 -1.20
N SER A 87 -3.03 -7.58 -2.46
CA SER A 87 -3.93 -7.86 -3.57
C SER A 87 -3.71 -9.29 -4.03
N THR A 88 -4.76 -10.11 -4.06
CA THR A 88 -4.62 -11.51 -4.36
C THR A 88 -5.84 -12.09 -5.08
N SER A 89 -5.60 -13.09 -5.92
CA SER A 89 -6.67 -13.91 -6.53
C SER A 89 -7.19 -14.97 -5.56
N TYR A 90 -6.48 -15.25 -4.48
CA TYR A 90 -6.73 -16.39 -3.60
C TYR A 90 -6.89 -15.97 -2.14
N ILE A 91 -7.76 -14.99 -1.90
CA ILE A 91 -7.95 -14.40 -0.56
C ILE A 91 -8.36 -15.44 0.49
N ASP A 92 -9.14 -16.47 0.09
CA ASP A 92 -9.63 -17.51 1.00
C ASP A 92 -8.53 -18.44 1.49
N TYR A 93 -7.39 -18.45 0.82
CA TYR A 93 -6.25 -19.31 1.20
C TYR A 93 -5.25 -18.62 2.12
N LEU A 94 -5.49 -17.35 2.45
CA LEU A 94 -4.59 -16.63 3.33
C LEU A 94 -4.89 -16.96 4.80
N PRO A 95 -3.86 -17.33 5.59
CA PRO A 95 -4.07 -17.48 7.01
C PRO A 95 -4.53 -16.19 7.65
N TYR A 96 -5.61 -16.25 8.41
CA TYR A 96 -6.18 -15.08 9.07
C TYR A 96 -5.17 -14.38 9.98
N THR A 97 -4.22 -15.14 10.53
CA THR A 97 -3.19 -14.63 11.43
C THR A 97 -2.15 -13.73 10.74
N LEU A 98 -2.00 -13.82 9.41
CA LEU A 98 -1.02 -13.00 8.69
C LEU A 98 -1.32 -11.51 8.81
N LYS A 99 -2.59 -11.12 8.77
CA LYS A 99 -2.97 -9.71 8.88
C LYS A 99 -2.46 -9.10 10.17
N SER A 100 -2.68 -9.80 11.27
CA SER A 100 -2.23 -9.36 12.60
C SER A 100 -0.71 -9.41 12.73
N LYS A 101 -0.11 -10.52 12.30
CA LYS A 101 1.33 -10.78 12.48
C LYS A 101 2.21 -9.80 11.71
N LEU A 102 1.80 -9.40 10.50
CA LEU A 102 2.52 -8.46 9.66
C LEU A 102 1.93 -7.04 9.72
N MET A 103 0.94 -6.84 10.56
CA MET A 103 0.25 -5.55 10.67
C MET A 103 -0.22 -5.04 9.30
N LEU A 104 -0.80 -5.96 8.51
CA LEU A 104 -1.32 -5.61 7.19
C LEU A 104 -2.53 -4.71 7.34
N PHE A 105 -2.63 -3.71 6.49
CA PHE A 105 -3.77 -2.81 6.52
C PHE A 105 -5.04 -3.52 6.08
N ASP A 106 -4.98 -4.21 4.95
CA ASP A 106 -6.10 -5.02 4.45
C ASP A 106 -5.68 -5.96 3.33
N PHE A 107 -6.62 -6.84 2.94
CA PHE A 107 -6.54 -7.70 1.77
C PHE A 107 -7.60 -7.27 0.77
N VAL A 108 -7.30 -7.36 -0.53
CA VAL A 108 -8.25 -7.08 -1.61
C VAL A 108 -8.24 -8.24 -2.59
N SER A 109 -9.45 -8.79 -2.88
CA SER A 109 -9.60 -9.85 -3.87
C SER A 109 -9.59 -9.27 -5.28
N LYS A 110 -8.80 -9.88 -6.17
CA LYS A 110 -8.75 -9.47 -7.58
C LYS A 110 -10.02 -9.81 -8.34
N PHE A 111 -10.84 -10.73 -7.84
CA PHE A 111 -12.03 -11.22 -8.53
C PHE A 111 -13.35 -10.59 -8.09
N ASP A 112 -13.42 -10.02 -6.91
CA ASP A 112 -14.66 -9.49 -6.33
C ASP A 112 -14.63 -7.96 -6.29
N ASP A 113 -15.27 -7.29 -7.24
CA ASP A 113 -15.38 -5.83 -7.26
C ASP A 113 -14.06 -5.13 -6.91
N TYR A 114 -12.98 -5.53 -7.58
CA TYR A 114 -11.62 -5.11 -7.24
C TYR A 114 -11.48 -3.60 -7.14
N GLU A 115 -11.98 -2.89 -8.15
CA GLU A 115 -11.87 -1.42 -8.18
C GLU A 115 -12.59 -0.78 -7.00
N LYS A 116 -13.82 -1.20 -6.72
CA LYS A 116 -14.60 -0.69 -5.60
C LYS A 116 -13.93 -0.97 -4.27
N ASN A 117 -13.46 -2.20 -4.08
CA ASN A 117 -12.85 -2.62 -2.82
C ASN A 117 -11.49 -1.95 -2.60
N LEU A 118 -10.66 -1.87 -3.63
CA LEU A 118 -9.38 -1.17 -3.50
C LEU A 118 -9.60 0.32 -3.24
N THR A 119 -10.55 0.95 -3.92
CA THR A 119 -10.91 2.35 -3.67
C THR A 119 -11.31 2.56 -2.21
N SER A 120 -12.14 1.67 -1.67
CA SER A 120 -12.57 1.73 -0.26
C SER A 120 -11.39 1.60 0.70
N VAL A 121 -10.49 0.64 0.45
CA VAL A 121 -9.32 0.43 1.29
C VAL A 121 -8.39 1.64 1.25
N LEU A 122 -8.16 2.20 0.06
CA LEU A 122 -7.32 3.39 -0.09
C LEU A 122 -7.91 4.59 0.64
N ASN A 123 -9.22 4.80 0.56
CA ASN A 123 -9.88 5.88 1.29
C ASN A 123 -9.72 5.72 2.81
N ARG A 124 -9.83 4.49 3.33
CA ARG A 124 -9.59 4.23 4.74
C ARG A 124 -8.14 4.50 5.14
N ALA A 125 -7.19 4.12 4.28
CA ALA A 125 -5.78 4.39 4.52
C ALA A 125 -5.50 5.89 4.55
N LEU A 126 -6.08 6.65 3.63
CA LEU A 126 -5.94 8.09 3.60
C LEU A 126 -6.56 8.76 4.81
N ASN A 127 -7.71 8.28 5.27
CA ASN A 127 -8.34 8.81 6.48
C ASN A 127 -7.45 8.61 7.70
N SER A 128 -6.82 7.44 7.82
CA SER A 128 -5.86 7.18 8.89
C SER A 128 -4.64 8.09 8.77
N TYR A 129 -4.13 8.29 7.54
CA TYR A 129 -3.01 9.18 7.29
C TYR A 129 -3.36 10.64 7.60
N ASN A 130 -4.53 11.10 7.16
CA ASN A 130 -5.00 12.46 7.42
C ASN A 130 -5.22 12.71 8.91
N GLY A 131 -5.70 11.70 9.64
CA GLY A 131 -5.83 11.76 11.08
C GLY A 131 -4.50 11.99 11.76
N ASP A 132 -3.45 11.28 11.34
CA ASP A 132 -2.09 11.46 11.83
C ASP A 132 -1.58 12.87 11.51
N ILE A 133 -1.79 13.34 10.27
CA ILE A 133 -1.40 14.70 9.87
C ILE A 133 -2.15 15.74 10.69
N ASN A 134 -3.44 15.58 10.86
CA ASN A 134 -4.26 16.53 11.61
C ASN A 134 -3.83 16.60 13.09
N ILE A 135 -3.47 15.46 13.68
CA ILE A 135 -2.93 15.42 15.03
C ILE A 135 -1.62 16.22 15.11
N ASP A 136 -0.71 16.00 14.17
CA ASP A 136 0.55 16.73 14.10
C ASP A 136 0.32 18.23 13.92
N ASP A 137 -0.57 18.62 13.02
CA ASP A 137 -0.91 20.02 12.78
C ASP A 137 -1.57 20.65 14.01
N THR A 138 -2.44 19.91 14.70
CA THR A 138 -3.09 20.36 15.93
C THR A 138 -2.05 20.57 17.06
N GLU A 139 -1.08 19.68 17.18
CA GLU A 139 0.02 19.84 18.14
C GLU A 139 0.84 21.09 17.84
N LYS A 140 1.15 21.34 16.55
CA LYS A 140 1.87 22.55 16.14
C LYS A 140 1.07 23.81 16.42
N GLU A 141 -0.22 23.80 16.13
CA GLU A 141 -1.12 24.91 16.42
C GLU A 141 -1.28 25.11 17.92
N GLY A 142 -1.34 24.04 18.67
CA GLY A 142 -1.45 24.08 20.14
C GLY A 142 -0.26 24.70 20.83
N VAL A 143 0.89 24.76 20.18
CA VAL A 143 2.11 25.39 20.70
C VAL A 143 2.10 26.90 20.45
N MET A 144 1.30 27.34 19.50
CA MET A 144 1.15 28.75 19.22
C MET A 144 0.16 29.39 20.14
#